data_6a4c0264fe007539126e5c316111f1a0
#
_entry.id   6a4c0264fe007539126e5c316111f1a0
#
_cell.length_a   1.000
_cell.length_b   1.000
_cell.length_c   1.000
_cell.angle_alpha   90.00
_cell.angle_beta   90.00
_cell.angle_gamma   90.00
#
_symmetry.space_group_name_H-M   'P 1'
#
loop_
_entity.id
_entity.type
_entity.pdbx_description
1 polymer ?
#
loop_
_entity_poly.entity_id
_entity_poly.type
_entity_poly.pdbx_seq_one_letter_code
_entity_poly.pdbx_strand_id
1 'polypeptide(L)'
;MFLLMISFIVALALVLVAMPKVIPYLHKLKFGQVEREEGLASHKKKGGTPTMGGVVFIVAAVIAAYICHYQNFMNPYVNLLTFSLLGFGIIGFIDDYLIVVQHSNKGLKPSYKYAMQSVVAIAFYFLAKKFLPNFSTEIIIPIAHISVNLGWFYPIFVYFMFTAESNAVNLTDGLDGLATGLMIIALTPFVVFAILSKNVEAAIFGAALMGGLTVS
;
A
#
# COMPACT_ATOMS: atom_id res chain seq x y z
N MET A 1 4.87 20.26 -9.07
CA MET A 1 5.62 19.42 -10.03
C MET A 1 7.01 19.03 -9.51
N PHE A 2 7.87 19.98 -9.13
CA PHE A 2 9.24 19.68 -8.70
C PHE A 2 9.30 18.69 -7.51
N LEU A 3 8.54 18.92 -6.43
CA LEU A 3 8.50 18.03 -5.27
C LEU A 3 7.95 16.63 -5.57
N LEU A 4 7.02 16.49 -6.54
CA LEU A 4 6.57 15.17 -6.98
C LEU A 4 7.71 14.39 -7.63
N MET A 5 8.46 15.03 -8.52
CA MET A 5 9.62 14.37 -9.16
C MET A 5 10.68 13.99 -8.12
N ILE A 6 10.95 14.87 -7.16
CA ILE A 6 11.89 14.57 -6.08
C ILE A 6 11.40 13.38 -5.25
N SER A 7 10.13 13.35 -4.84
CA SER A 7 9.61 12.25 -4.01
C SER A 7 9.68 10.90 -4.74
N PHE A 8 9.36 10.88 -6.03
CA PHE A 8 9.51 9.69 -6.87
C PHE A 8 10.98 9.24 -6.95
N ILE A 9 11.90 10.17 -7.30
CA ILE A 9 13.33 9.85 -7.47
C ILE A 9 13.95 9.41 -6.15
N VAL A 10 13.62 10.05 -5.03
CA VAL A 10 14.15 9.68 -3.71
C VAL A 10 13.68 8.29 -3.32
N ALA A 11 12.39 7.98 -3.47
CA ALA A 11 11.86 6.64 -3.17
C ALA A 11 12.52 5.58 -4.05
N LEU A 12 12.60 5.82 -5.35
CA LEU A 12 13.28 4.94 -6.31
C LEU A 12 14.74 4.70 -5.93
N ALA A 13 15.49 5.76 -5.63
CA ALA A 13 16.90 5.65 -5.25
C ALA A 13 17.08 4.87 -3.94
N LEU A 14 16.22 5.10 -2.94
CA LEU A 14 16.26 4.37 -1.68
C LEU A 14 16.04 2.86 -1.90
N VAL A 15 15.08 2.48 -2.73
CA VAL A 15 14.81 1.07 -3.03
C VAL A 15 15.97 0.45 -3.83
N LEU A 16 16.48 1.14 -4.86
CA LEU A 16 17.64 0.68 -5.65
C LEU A 16 18.89 0.44 -4.79
N VAL A 17 19.12 1.26 -3.77
CA VAL A 17 20.26 1.11 -2.86
C VAL A 17 20.00 0.02 -1.81
N ALA A 18 18.77 -0.11 -1.32
CA ALA A 18 18.43 -1.04 -0.25
C ALA A 18 18.26 -2.49 -0.74
N MET A 19 17.56 -2.71 -1.87
CA MET A 19 17.21 -4.05 -2.37
C MET A 19 18.42 -4.99 -2.57
N PRO A 20 19.53 -4.56 -3.16
CA PRO A 20 20.72 -5.43 -3.33
C PRO A 20 21.30 -5.95 -2.01
N LYS A 21 21.03 -5.28 -0.90
CA LYS A 21 21.46 -5.70 0.44
C LYS A 21 20.38 -6.53 1.15
N VAL A 22 19.13 -6.17 0.97
CA VAL A 22 17.99 -6.81 1.63
C VAL A 22 17.71 -8.19 1.04
N ILE A 23 17.72 -8.33 -0.28
CA ILE A 23 17.46 -9.62 -0.96
C ILE A 23 18.39 -10.74 -0.46
N PRO A 24 19.74 -10.58 -0.44
CA PRO A 24 20.62 -11.62 0.09
C PRO A 24 20.42 -11.90 1.59
N TYR A 25 20.02 -10.88 2.36
CA TYR A 25 19.72 -11.04 3.78
C TYR A 25 18.45 -11.89 3.98
N LEU A 26 17.37 -11.60 3.22
CA LEU A 26 16.14 -12.38 3.25
C LEU A 26 16.38 -13.85 2.81
N HIS A 27 17.20 -14.07 1.78
CA HIS A 27 17.60 -15.42 1.37
C HIS A 27 18.34 -16.17 2.49
N LYS A 28 19.26 -15.51 3.21
CA LYS A 28 19.98 -16.14 4.35
C LYS A 28 19.05 -16.55 5.47
N LEU A 29 17.98 -15.80 5.70
CA LEU A 29 16.97 -16.13 6.68
C LEU A 29 16.03 -17.24 6.22
N LYS A 30 16.23 -17.79 4.99
CA LYS A 30 15.37 -18.79 4.36
C LYS A 30 13.91 -18.32 4.23
N PHE A 31 13.69 -17.04 4.05
CA PHE A 31 12.40 -16.46 3.75
C PHE A 31 12.05 -16.70 2.28
N GLY A 32 11.97 -17.99 1.89
CA GLY A 32 11.51 -18.37 0.56
C GLY A 32 10.05 -18.76 0.59
N GLN A 33 9.31 -18.40 -0.47
CA GLN A 33 7.93 -18.84 -0.61
C GLN A 33 7.87 -20.37 -0.73
N VAL A 34 7.04 -20.99 0.12
CA VAL A 34 6.59 -22.35 -0.09
C VAL A 34 5.44 -22.27 -1.11
N GLU A 35 5.61 -22.94 -2.26
CA GLU A 35 4.66 -22.92 -3.35
C GLU A 35 3.26 -23.38 -2.89
N ARG A 36 2.21 -22.71 -3.37
CA ARG A 36 0.83 -23.20 -3.20
C ARG A 36 0.65 -24.43 -4.09
N GLU A 37 0.24 -25.55 -3.53
CA GLU A 37 0.01 -26.80 -4.25
C GLU A 37 -1.02 -26.68 -5.39
N GLU A 38 -1.90 -25.69 -5.33
CA GLU A 38 -3.00 -25.43 -6.28
C GLU A 38 -2.62 -24.48 -7.44
N GLY A 39 -1.36 -24.01 -7.51
CA GLY A 39 -0.92 -23.03 -8.51
C GLY A 39 -0.69 -23.67 -9.90
N LEU A 40 -0.98 -22.89 -10.97
CA LEU A 40 -0.62 -23.23 -12.35
C LEU A 40 0.89 -23.53 -12.47
N ALA A 41 1.27 -24.42 -13.38
CA ALA A 41 2.67 -24.83 -13.59
C ALA A 41 3.63 -23.64 -13.88
N SER A 42 3.11 -22.50 -14.39
CA SER A 42 3.86 -21.26 -14.57
C SER A 42 4.21 -20.57 -13.25
N HIS A 43 3.46 -20.81 -12.18
CA HIS A 43 3.71 -20.25 -10.84
C HIS A 43 4.86 -20.98 -10.11
N LYS A 44 5.22 -22.19 -10.54
CA LYS A 44 6.34 -22.96 -9.98
C LYS A 44 7.71 -22.32 -10.20
N LYS A 45 7.82 -21.30 -11.06
CA LYS A 45 9.07 -20.55 -11.28
C LYS A 45 9.38 -19.56 -10.15
N LYS A 46 8.42 -19.26 -9.26
CA LYS A 46 8.59 -18.36 -8.10
C LYS A 46 9.31 -19.01 -6.91
N GLY A 47 9.59 -20.32 -6.98
CA GLY A 47 10.35 -21.03 -5.95
C GLY A 47 11.76 -20.47 -5.83
N GLY A 48 11.98 -19.56 -4.86
CA GLY A 48 13.28 -18.93 -4.64
C GLY A 48 13.23 -17.40 -4.49
N THR A 49 12.14 -16.73 -4.89
CA THR A 49 11.99 -15.29 -4.63
C THR A 49 11.70 -15.09 -3.13
N PRO A 50 12.49 -14.27 -2.40
CA PRO A 50 12.26 -14.04 -0.99
C PRO A 50 10.97 -13.24 -0.78
N THR A 51 10.21 -13.60 0.25
CA THR A 51 9.05 -12.82 0.73
C THR A 51 9.51 -11.63 1.57
N MET A 52 8.59 -10.72 1.94
CA MET A 52 8.82 -9.56 2.81
C MET A 52 9.62 -8.41 2.17
N GLY A 53 9.88 -8.46 0.86
CA GLY A 53 10.53 -7.34 0.14
C GLY A 53 9.71 -6.04 0.18
N GLY A 54 8.40 -6.15 0.33
CA GLY A 54 7.47 -5.03 0.43
C GLY A 54 7.79 -4.01 1.52
N VAL A 55 8.45 -4.42 2.60
CA VAL A 55 8.88 -3.50 3.67
C VAL A 55 9.79 -2.40 3.14
N VAL A 56 10.65 -2.73 2.17
CA VAL A 56 11.63 -1.77 1.62
C VAL A 56 10.94 -0.61 0.90
N PHE A 57 10.01 -0.92 0.01
CA PHE A 57 9.32 0.15 -0.72
C PHE A 57 8.39 0.97 0.18
N ILE A 58 7.73 0.35 1.18
CA ILE A 58 6.90 1.06 2.16
C ILE A 58 7.74 2.08 2.93
N VAL A 59 8.88 1.65 3.48
CA VAL A 59 9.79 2.53 4.22
C VAL A 59 10.35 3.63 3.32
N ALA A 60 10.78 3.28 2.10
CA ALA A 60 11.30 4.25 1.14
C ALA A 60 10.25 5.29 0.75
N ALA A 61 9.01 4.89 0.49
CA ALA A 61 7.91 5.80 0.15
C ALA A 61 7.59 6.76 1.31
N VAL A 62 7.52 6.25 2.54
CA VAL A 62 7.29 7.07 3.72
C VAL A 62 8.41 8.09 3.92
N ILE A 63 9.67 7.65 3.87
CA ILE A 63 10.83 8.54 4.00
C ILE A 63 10.81 9.62 2.91
N ALA A 64 10.60 9.26 1.65
CA ALA A 64 10.56 10.19 0.54
C ALA A 64 9.43 11.22 0.68
N ALA A 65 8.22 10.77 1.09
CA ALA A 65 7.10 11.65 1.34
C ALA A 65 7.41 12.67 2.44
N TYR A 66 7.97 12.24 3.57
CA TYR A 66 8.29 13.14 4.67
C TYR A 66 9.49 14.06 4.38
N ILE A 67 10.47 13.62 3.61
CA ILE A 67 11.54 14.52 3.12
C ILE A 67 10.94 15.67 2.31
N CYS A 68 9.97 15.39 1.44
CA CYS A 68 9.31 16.43 0.64
C CYS A 68 8.34 17.30 1.46
N HIS A 69 7.92 16.84 2.64
CA HIS A 69 7.06 17.57 3.56
C HIS A 69 7.77 18.03 4.84
N TYR A 70 9.09 18.18 4.81
CA TYR A 70 9.90 18.49 6.01
C TYR A 70 9.48 19.80 6.72
N GLN A 71 8.84 20.74 6.01
CA GLN A 71 8.31 21.97 6.60
C GLN A 71 6.95 21.80 7.29
N ASN A 72 6.24 20.69 7.05
CA ASN A 72 4.93 20.42 7.62
C ASN A 72 4.73 18.92 7.90
N PHE A 73 5.46 18.39 8.89
CA PHE A 73 5.34 17.01 9.34
C PHE A 73 3.95 16.65 9.89
N MET A 74 3.17 17.65 10.30
CA MET A 74 1.83 17.45 10.86
C MET A 74 0.73 17.52 9.79
N ASN A 75 1.09 17.50 8.50
CA ASN A 75 0.11 17.52 7.42
C ASN A 75 -0.86 16.32 7.52
N PRO A 76 -2.19 16.56 7.66
CA PRO A 76 -3.14 15.48 7.92
C PRO A 76 -3.27 14.50 6.75
N TYR A 77 -3.13 14.94 5.50
CA TYR A 77 -3.18 14.04 4.34
C TYR A 77 -2.02 13.06 4.33
N VAL A 78 -0.78 13.55 4.50
CA VAL A 78 0.42 12.71 4.53
C VAL A 78 0.36 11.73 5.70
N ASN A 79 -0.05 12.21 6.88
CA ASN A 79 -0.14 11.37 8.07
C ASN A 79 -1.21 10.28 7.95
N LEU A 80 -2.37 10.57 7.34
CA LEU A 80 -3.43 9.58 7.10
C LEU A 80 -3.02 8.55 6.04
N LEU A 81 -2.39 8.98 4.96
CA LEU A 81 -1.87 8.07 3.92
C LEU A 81 -0.76 7.18 4.50
N THR A 82 0.14 7.74 5.31
CA THR A 82 1.16 6.97 6.03
C THR A 82 0.54 5.97 7.01
N PHE A 83 -0.48 6.41 7.78
CA PHE A 83 -1.19 5.52 8.70
C PHE A 83 -1.81 4.32 7.98
N SER A 84 -2.49 4.54 6.85
CA SER A 84 -3.10 3.45 6.09
C SER A 84 -2.02 2.53 5.49
N LEU A 85 -0.98 3.09 4.88
CA LEU A 85 0.11 2.32 4.28
C LEU A 85 0.83 1.45 5.32
N LEU A 86 1.19 2.02 6.46
CA LEU A 86 1.84 1.28 7.54
C LEU A 86 0.90 0.27 8.20
N GLY A 87 -0.37 0.64 8.41
CA GLY A 87 -1.37 -0.25 9.00
C GLY A 87 -1.59 -1.52 8.18
N PHE A 88 -1.86 -1.38 6.89
CA PHE A 88 -2.00 -2.53 5.99
C PHE A 88 -0.66 -3.22 5.71
N GLY A 89 0.44 -2.48 5.65
CA GLY A 89 1.79 -3.02 5.52
C GLY A 89 2.18 -3.94 6.68
N ILE A 90 1.83 -3.57 7.92
CA ILE A 90 2.05 -4.41 9.12
C ILE A 90 1.21 -5.69 9.04
N ILE A 91 -0.04 -5.61 8.58
CA ILE A 91 -0.89 -6.80 8.41
C ILE A 91 -0.25 -7.77 7.40
N GLY A 92 0.19 -7.26 6.24
CA GLY A 92 0.90 -8.07 5.24
C GLY A 92 2.20 -8.64 5.78
N PHE A 93 2.99 -7.84 6.50
CA PHE A 93 4.23 -8.30 7.13
C PHE A 93 3.99 -9.45 8.12
N ILE A 94 2.96 -9.35 8.97
CA ILE A 94 2.62 -10.42 9.92
C ILE A 94 2.15 -11.68 9.16
N ASP A 95 1.37 -11.52 8.09
CA ASP A 95 0.91 -12.62 7.24
C ASP A 95 2.09 -13.41 6.67
N ASP A 96 3.02 -12.72 6.02
CA ASP A 96 4.24 -13.30 5.45
C ASP A 96 5.17 -13.89 6.52
N TYR A 97 5.33 -13.18 7.64
CA TYR A 97 6.17 -13.66 8.75
C TYR A 97 5.68 -15.00 9.30
N LEU A 98 4.36 -15.16 9.45
CA LEU A 98 3.78 -16.41 9.90
C LEU A 98 3.99 -17.56 8.90
N ILE A 99 3.88 -17.29 7.59
CA ILE A 99 4.18 -18.27 6.54
C ILE A 99 5.63 -18.77 6.67
N VAL A 100 6.57 -17.85 6.87
CA VAL A 100 7.98 -18.18 6.99
C VAL A 100 8.29 -18.96 8.26
N VAL A 101 7.82 -18.49 9.43
CA VAL A 101 8.13 -19.12 10.72
C VAL A 101 7.45 -20.49 10.86
N GLN A 102 6.25 -20.66 10.33
CA GLN A 102 5.51 -21.92 10.38
C GLN A 102 5.91 -22.88 9.27
N HIS A 103 6.79 -22.48 8.32
CA HIS A 103 7.15 -23.26 7.13
C HIS A 103 5.91 -23.86 6.44
N SER A 104 4.84 -23.10 6.38
CA SER A 104 3.56 -23.53 5.81
C SER A 104 2.93 -22.40 4.99
N ASN A 105 2.15 -22.77 3.98
CA ASN A 105 1.41 -21.80 3.16
C ASN A 105 0.24 -21.14 3.92
N LYS A 106 0.09 -21.42 5.21
CA LYS A 106 -0.98 -20.87 6.06
C LYS A 106 -0.45 -19.65 6.80
N GLY A 107 -0.65 -18.46 6.24
CA GLY A 107 -0.40 -17.20 6.92
C GLY A 107 -1.40 -16.93 8.04
N LEU A 108 -1.80 -15.68 8.21
CA LEU A 108 -2.84 -15.30 9.17
C LEU A 108 -4.17 -16.02 8.87
N LYS A 109 -4.81 -16.52 9.91
CA LYS A 109 -6.19 -17.02 9.76
C LYS A 109 -7.06 -15.91 9.20
N PRO A 110 -7.94 -16.19 8.20
CA PRO A 110 -8.76 -15.15 7.55
C PRO A 110 -9.52 -14.25 8.53
N SER A 111 -10.07 -14.82 9.61
CA SER A 111 -10.78 -14.06 10.64
C SER A 111 -9.91 -13.02 11.34
N TYR A 112 -8.66 -13.34 11.66
CA TYR A 112 -7.72 -12.37 12.26
C TYR A 112 -7.28 -11.31 11.25
N LYS A 113 -7.04 -11.71 10.00
CA LYS A 113 -6.70 -10.77 8.93
C LYS A 113 -7.82 -9.75 8.74
N TYR A 114 -9.08 -10.20 8.61
CA TYR A 114 -10.24 -9.31 8.51
C TYR A 114 -10.42 -8.44 9.75
N ALA A 115 -10.23 -8.98 10.96
CA ALA A 115 -10.32 -8.18 12.18
C ALA A 115 -9.28 -7.04 12.22
N MET A 116 -8.03 -7.33 11.86
CA MET A 116 -6.97 -6.31 11.80
C MET A 116 -7.26 -5.27 10.72
N GLN A 117 -7.68 -5.69 9.53
CA GLN A 117 -8.09 -4.79 8.43
C GLN A 117 -9.25 -3.88 8.87
N SER A 118 -10.24 -4.43 9.60
CA SER A 118 -11.36 -3.68 10.14
C SER A 118 -10.90 -2.60 11.12
N VAL A 119 -9.98 -2.93 12.02
CA VAL A 119 -9.44 -1.96 12.98
C VAL A 119 -8.75 -0.81 12.26
N VAL A 120 -7.90 -1.11 11.26
CA VAL A 120 -7.20 -0.07 10.49
C VAL A 120 -8.19 0.80 9.70
N ALA A 121 -9.17 0.20 9.02
CA ALA A 121 -10.16 0.93 8.21
C ALA A 121 -11.05 1.83 9.08
N ILE A 122 -11.53 1.32 10.23
CA ILE A 122 -12.36 2.11 11.16
C ILE A 122 -11.53 3.23 11.78
N ALA A 123 -10.30 2.95 12.22
CA ALA A 123 -9.41 3.98 12.76
C ALA A 123 -9.12 5.07 11.71
N PHE A 124 -8.84 4.67 10.45
CA PHE A 124 -8.64 5.61 9.35
C PHE A 124 -9.86 6.54 9.17
N TYR A 125 -11.08 5.99 9.16
CA TYR A 125 -12.30 6.80 9.05
C TYR A 125 -12.40 7.86 10.16
N PHE A 126 -12.20 7.47 11.42
CA PHE A 126 -12.29 8.42 12.53
C PHE A 126 -11.17 9.47 12.53
N LEU A 127 -9.95 9.06 12.15
CA LEU A 127 -8.83 9.99 11.99
C LEU A 127 -9.08 10.96 10.84
N ALA A 128 -9.59 10.48 9.69
CA ALA A 128 -9.95 11.30 8.54
C ALA A 128 -11.02 12.33 8.94
N LYS A 129 -12.09 11.87 9.59
CA LYS A 129 -13.17 12.75 10.08
C LYS A 129 -12.68 13.82 11.06
N LYS A 130 -11.68 13.49 11.89
CA LYS A 130 -11.14 14.41 12.91
C LYS A 130 -10.15 15.42 12.34
N PHE A 131 -9.29 14.99 11.41
CA PHE A 131 -8.12 15.78 11.01
C PHE A 131 -8.20 16.36 9.60
N LEU A 132 -9.04 15.81 8.70
CA LEU A 132 -9.17 16.38 7.36
C LEU A 132 -10.08 17.61 7.38
N PRO A 133 -9.60 18.74 6.85
CA PRO A 133 -10.47 19.89 6.59
C PRO A 133 -11.51 19.51 5.53
N ASN A 134 -12.74 19.93 5.72
CA ASN A 134 -13.85 19.68 4.78
C ASN A 134 -14.16 18.17 4.54
N PHE A 135 -13.98 17.33 5.56
CA PHE A 135 -14.38 15.94 5.48
C PHE A 135 -15.87 15.83 5.11
N SER A 136 -16.17 15.10 4.05
CA SER A 136 -17.54 14.84 3.59
C SER A 136 -17.79 13.34 3.50
N THR A 137 -19.04 12.96 3.72
CA THR A 137 -19.54 11.59 3.50
C THR A 137 -20.23 11.44 2.14
N GLU A 138 -20.07 12.43 1.26
CA GLU A 138 -20.61 12.41 -0.10
C GLU A 138 -19.68 11.64 -1.04
N ILE A 139 -20.29 10.83 -1.88
CA ILE A 139 -19.65 10.16 -3.02
C ILE A 139 -20.21 10.77 -4.30
N ILE A 140 -19.29 11.18 -5.16
CA ILE A 140 -19.64 11.68 -6.49
C ILE A 140 -19.56 10.51 -7.48
N ILE A 141 -20.63 10.26 -8.21
CA ILE A 141 -20.68 9.29 -9.31
C ILE A 141 -20.44 10.07 -10.62
N PRO A 142 -19.23 10.01 -11.21
CA PRO A 142 -18.83 10.91 -12.29
C PRO A 142 -19.70 10.76 -13.54
N ILE A 143 -20.06 9.52 -13.90
CA ILE A 143 -20.84 9.21 -15.13
C ILE A 143 -22.27 9.73 -15.01
N ALA A 144 -22.88 9.63 -13.84
CA ALA A 144 -24.24 10.07 -13.60
C ALA A 144 -24.33 11.54 -13.17
N HIS A 145 -23.21 12.21 -12.89
CA HIS A 145 -23.13 13.57 -12.36
C HIS A 145 -23.99 13.79 -11.11
N ILE A 146 -24.13 12.75 -10.27
CA ILE A 146 -24.87 12.83 -9.02
C ILE A 146 -23.93 12.68 -7.83
N SER A 147 -24.27 13.40 -6.76
CA SER A 147 -23.66 13.19 -5.45
C SER A 147 -24.62 12.43 -4.53
N VAL A 148 -24.11 11.43 -3.82
CA VAL A 148 -24.87 10.64 -2.88
C VAL A 148 -24.23 10.78 -1.52
N ASN A 149 -24.98 11.32 -0.55
CA ASN A 149 -24.49 11.38 0.83
C ASN A 149 -24.77 10.06 1.53
N LEU A 150 -23.72 9.31 1.86
CA LEU A 150 -23.83 8.03 2.55
C LEU A 150 -24.07 8.17 4.05
N GLY A 151 -23.82 9.35 4.63
CA GLY A 151 -24.03 9.61 6.06
C GLY A 151 -23.36 8.54 6.95
N TRP A 152 -24.16 7.84 7.75
CA TRP A 152 -23.68 6.80 8.65
C TRP A 152 -23.26 5.49 7.96
N PHE A 153 -23.61 5.28 6.68
CA PHE A 153 -23.08 4.17 5.88
C PHE A 153 -21.65 4.39 5.37
N TYR A 154 -21.16 5.63 5.39
CA TYR A 154 -19.83 5.95 4.87
C TYR A 154 -18.68 5.14 5.52
N PRO A 155 -18.61 4.91 6.85
CA PRO A 155 -17.59 4.06 7.43
C PRO A 155 -17.66 2.60 6.96
N ILE A 156 -18.86 2.09 6.68
CA ILE A 156 -19.05 0.74 6.11
C ILE A 156 -18.48 0.69 4.69
N PHE A 157 -18.74 1.72 3.90
CA PHE A 157 -18.19 1.86 2.56
C PHE A 157 -16.65 1.91 2.59
N VAL A 158 -16.06 2.74 3.48
CA VAL A 158 -14.60 2.81 3.66
C VAL A 158 -14.02 1.46 4.04
N TYR A 159 -14.67 0.75 4.96
CA TYR A 159 -14.26 -0.60 5.36
C TYR A 159 -14.23 -1.57 4.16
N PHE A 160 -15.29 -1.59 3.35
CA PHE A 160 -15.33 -2.46 2.17
C PHE A 160 -14.29 -2.08 1.14
N MET A 161 -14.05 -0.80 0.89
CA MET A 161 -13.01 -0.34 -0.04
C MET A 161 -11.63 -0.83 0.41
N PHE A 162 -11.25 -0.58 1.66
CA PHE A 162 -9.94 -1.00 2.17
C PHE A 162 -9.76 -2.53 2.17
N THR A 163 -10.78 -3.27 2.61
CA THR A 163 -10.68 -4.74 2.66
C THR A 163 -10.69 -5.35 1.27
N ALA A 164 -11.50 -4.85 0.35
CA ALA A 164 -11.53 -5.33 -1.04
C ALA A 164 -10.18 -5.10 -1.73
N GLU A 165 -9.66 -3.86 -1.69
CA GLU A 165 -8.39 -3.51 -2.31
C GLU A 165 -7.22 -4.30 -1.72
N SER A 166 -7.11 -4.36 -0.38
CA SER A 166 -6.03 -5.09 0.28
C SER A 166 -6.03 -6.59 -0.09
N ASN A 167 -7.19 -7.22 -0.15
CA ASN A 167 -7.28 -8.63 -0.52
C ASN A 167 -7.11 -8.84 -2.03
N ALA A 168 -7.61 -7.94 -2.88
CA ALA A 168 -7.42 -8.01 -4.33
C ALA A 168 -5.93 -7.94 -4.69
N VAL A 169 -5.19 -6.99 -4.12
CA VAL A 169 -3.73 -6.87 -4.33
C VAL A 169 -3.00 -8.11 -3.85
N ASN A 170 -3.35 -8.64 -2.67
CA ASN A 170 -2.74 -9.86 -2.16
C ASN A 170 -3.00 -11.09 -3.05
N LEU A 171 -4.17 -11.17 -3.69
CA LEU A 171 -4.48 -12.24 -4.64
C LEU A 171 -3.75 -12.08 -5.97
N THR A 172 -3.47 -10.86 -6.40
CA THR A 172 -2.72 -10.57 -7.63
C THR A 172 -1.23 -10.81 -7.49
N ASP A 173 -0.69 -10.88 -6.29
CA ASP A 173 0.74 -11.14 -6.05
C ASP A 173 1.11 -12.62 -6.25
N GLY A 174 0.83 -13.11 -7.46
CA GLY A 174 1.12 -14.48 -7.90
C GLY A 174 2.34 -14.60 -8.82
N LEU A 175 2.79 -13.52 -9.43
CA LEU A 175 3.92 -13.49 -10.38
C LEU A 175 4.81 -12.27 -10.07
N ASP A 176 6.13 -12.43 -10.28
CA ASP A 176 7.08 -11.34 -10.07
C ASP A 176 6.74 -10.13 -10.95
N GLY A 177 6.62 -8.96 -10.34
CA GLY A 177 6.30 -7.72 -11.00
C GLY A 177 4.81 -7.51 -11.36
N LEU A 178 3.94 -8.51 -11.23
CA LEU A 178 2.52 -8.38 -11.58
C LEU A 178 1.80 -7.43 -10.63
N ALA A 179 1.90 -7.65 -9.33
CA ALA A 179 1.24 -6.81 -8.32
C ALA A 179 1.78 -5.38 -8.37
N THR A 180 3.10 -5.21 -8.43
CA THR A 180 3.73 -3.89 -8.49
C THR A 180 3.39 -3.14 -9.76
N GLY A 181 3.39 -3.80 -10.92
CA GLY A 181 2.99 -3.20 -12.19
C GLY A 181 1.52 -2.74 -12.20
N LEU A 182 0.60 -3.59 -11.72
CA LEU A 182 -0.82 -3.23 -11.61
C LEU A 182 -1.04 -2.09 -10.60
N MET A 183 -0.33 -2.09 -9.48
CA MET A 183 -0.42 -1.00 -8.50
C MET A 183 0.05 0.34 -9.07
N ILE A 184 1.13 0.38 -9.87
CA ILE A 184 1.58 1.61 -10.55
C ILE A 184 0.49 2.10 -11.52
N ILE A 185 -0.09 1.21 -12.32
CA ILE A 185 -1.18 1.55 -13.24
C ILE A 185 -2.39 2.10 -12.46
N ALA A 186 -2.78 1.43 -11.37
CA ALA A 186 -3.90 1.84 -10.54
C ALA A 186 -3.66 3.18 -9.81
N LEU A 187 -2.44 3.43 -9.32
CA LEU A 187 -2.10 4.67 -8.64
C LEU A 187 -2.02 5.89 -9.57
N THR A 188 -1.68 5.67 -10.85
CA THR A 188 -1.52 6.76 -11.82
C THR A 188 -2.73 7.70 -11.89
N PRO A 189 -3.99 7.24 -12.09
CA PRO A 189 -5.13 8.14 -12.13
C PRO A 189 -5.37 8.86 -10.79
N PHE A 190 -5.07 8.24 -9.65
CA PHE A 190 -5.20 8.91 -8.35
C PHE A 190 -4.18 10.04 -8.19
N VAL A 191 -2.94 9.85 -8.62
CA VAL A 191 -1.91 10.91 -8.62
C VAL A 191 -2.31 12.05 -9.55
N VAL A 192 -2.80 11.73 -10.76
CA VAL A 192 -3.30 12.74 -11.70
C VAL A 192 -4.48 13.50 -11.10
N PHE A 193 -5.43 12.80 -10.49
CA PHE A 193 -6.58 13.44 -9.83
C PHE A 193 -6.15 14.33 -8.67
N ALA A 194 -5.19 13.90 -7.86
CA ALA A 194 -4.65 14.71 -6.78
C ALA A 194 -3.99 16.00 -7.30
N ILE A 195 -3.26 15.92 -8.43
CA ILE A 195 -2.67 17.10 -9.08
C ILE A 195 -3.78 18.06 -9.57
N LEU A 196 -4.79 17.54 -10.26
CA LEU A 196 -5.90 18.32 -10.80
C LEU A 196 -6.75 18.97 -9.68
N SER A 197 -6.93 18.27 -8.57
CA SER A 197 -7.62 18.77 -7.38
C SER A 197 -6.76 19.69 -6.50
N LYS A 198 -5.52 19.98 -6.93
CA LYS A 198 -4.54 20.79 -6.17
C LYS A 198 -4.21 20.21 -4.78
N ASN A 199 -4.45 18.92 -4.56
CA ASN A 199 -4.01 18.21 -3.36
C ASN A 199 -2.56 17.75 -3.57
N VAL A 200 -1.64 18.70 -3.40
CA VAL A 200 -0.21 18.51 -3.66
C VAL A 200 0.38 17.42 -2.75
N GLU A 201 -0.11 17.33 -1.53
CA GLU A 201 0.34 16.38 -0.51
C GLU A 201 0.04 14.93 -0.92
N ALA A 202 -1.20 14.66 -1.34
CA ALA A 202 -1.58 13.34 -1.83
C ALA A 202 -0.83 12.99 -3.12
N ALA A 203 -0.60 13.97 -4.00
CA ALA A 203 0.15 13.77 -5.23
C ALA A 203 1.63 13.40 -4.95
N ILE A 204 2.30 14.09 -4.02
CA ILE A 204 3.67 13.80 -3.61
C ILE A 204 3.77 12.41 -2.99
N PHE A 205 2.83 12.06 -2.11
CA PHE A 205 2.80 10.73 -1.49
C PHE A 205 2.59 9.61 -2.52
N GLY A 206 1.66 9.79 -3.44
CA GLY A 206 1.41 8.86 -4.53
C GLY A 206 2.62 8.69 -5.45
N ALA A 207 3.32 9.79 -5.78
CA ALA A 207 4.56 9.75 -6.54
C ALA A 207 5.68 8.99 -5.82
N ALA A 208 5.81 9.16 -4.50
CA ALA A 208 6.75 8.40 -3.68
C ALA A 208 6.44 6.89 -3.70
N LEU A 209 5.16 6.51 -3.58
CA LEU A 209 4.73 5.11 -3.70
C LEU A 209 5.09 4.53 -5.07
N MET A 210 4.77 5.24 -6.15
CA MET A 210 5.09 4.78 -7.51
C MET A 210 6.60 4.60 -7.70
N GLY A 211 7.42 5.55 -7.20
CA GLY A 211 8.88 5.44 -7.25
C GLY A 211 9.41 4.22 -6.51
N GLY A 212 8.87 3.94 -5.33
CA GLY A 212 9.21 2.76 -4.55
C GLY A 212 8.83 1.45 -5.23
N LEU A 213 7.66 1.40 -5.86
CA LEU A 213 7.15 0.20 -6.55
C LEU A 213 7.87 -0.11 -7.87
N THR A 214 8.54 0.87 -8.50
CA THR A 214 9.15 0.69 -9.83
C THR A 214 10.23 -0.40 -9.87
N VAL A 215 10.86 -0.70 -8.74
CA VAL A 215 11.98 -1.65 -8.62
C VAL A 215 11.82 -2.63 -7.45
N SER A 216 10.62 -2.74 -6.89
CA SER A 216 10.31 -3.65 -5.79
C SER A 216 9.88 -5.05 -6.27
#